data_52ddb609dc3b38fad3569b99cece83a3
#
_entry.id   52ddb609dc3b38fad3569b99cece83a3
#
_cell.length_a   1.000
_cell.length_b   1.000
_cell.length_c   1.000
_cell.angle_alpha   90.00
_cell.angle_beta   90.00
_cell.angle_gamma   90.00
#
_symmetry.space_group_name_H-M   'P 1'
#
loop_
_entity.id
_entity.type
_entity.pdbx_description
1 polymer ?
#
loop_
_entity_poly.entity_id
_entity_poly.type
_entity_poly.pdbx_seq_one_letter_code
_entity_poly.pdbx_strand_id
1 'polypeptide(L)'
;MSPGLLIIDHIHFQYNGFLYGILIISIVLARKPSGLLASGITFAALLCLKHIYLYLAPSYFIYLLRTYCLGPRSILDIRIFNCMKLGIGIGVVFALAFGPFAQLGQIPQVLSRLFPFSRGLCHAYWAPNVWAMYSFSDRVLIYGEQVAIAGWLD
;
A
#
# COMPACT_ATOMS: atom_id res chain seq x y z
N MET A 1 19.47 -13.89 5.67
CA MET A 1 18.99 -12.48 5.91
C MET A 1 19.36 -11.64 4.70
N SER A 2 18.47 -10.79 4.23
CA SER A 2 18.78 -9.86 3.12
C SER A 2 19.50 -8.63 3.67
N PRO A 3 20.72 -8.29 3.17
CA PRO A 3 21.44 -7.10 3.62
C PRO A 3 20.64 -5.82 3.42
N GLY A 4 19.89 -5.74 2.33
CA GLY A 4 19.03 -4.58 2.04
C GLY A 4 17.93 -4.35 3.07
N LEU A 5 17.27 -5.42 3.56
CA LEU A 5 16.28 -5.30 4.63
C LEU A 5 16.90 -4.87 5.95
N LEU A 6 18.10 -5.36 6.28
CA LEU A 6 18.83 -4.92 7.47
C LEU A 6 19.11 -3.43 7.43
N ILE A 7 19.60 -2.91 6.30
CA ILE A 7 19.91 -1.48 6.14
C ILE A 7 18.62 -0.65 6.25
N ILE A 8 17.55 -1.04 5.55
CA ILE A 8 16.30 -0.28 5.52
C ILE A 8 15.61 -0.30 6.88
N ASP A 9 15.54 -1.45 7.56
CA ASP A 9 14.80 -1.58 8.80
C ASP A 9 15.58 -1.01 10.01
N HIS A 10 16.91 -1.17 10.05
CA HIS A 10 17.70 -0.73 11.20
C HIS A 10 18.30 0.67 11.04
N ILE A 11 18.59 1.13 9.82
CA ILE A 11 19.11 2.48 9.58
C ILE A 11 17.99 3.47 9.27
N HIS A 12 17.02 3.06 8.45
CA HIS A 12 15.88 3.91 8.05
C HIS A 12 14.61 3.72 8.88
N PHE A 13 14.57 2.81 9.82
CA PHE A 13 13.44 2.53 10.73
C PHE A 13 12.09 2.33 10.02
N GLN A 14 12.08 1.62 8.87
CA GLN A 14 10.87 1.52 8.03
C GLN A 14 10.00 0.29 8.30
N TYR A 15 10.37 -0.61 9.17
CA TYR A 15 9.63 -1.84 9.53
C TYR A 15 9.29 -2.76 8.34
N ASN A 16 10.00 -2.64 7.22
CA ASN A 16 9.66 -3.39 6.01
C ASN A 16 9.79 -4.90 6.20
N GLY A 17 10.79 -5.37 6.93
CA GLY A 17 10.99 -6.78 7.24
C GLY A 17 9.83 -7.36 8.03
N PHE A 18 9.33 -6.64 9.03
CA PHE A 18 8.15 -7.01 9.82
C PHE A 18 6.90 -7.10 8.94
N LEU A 19 6.66 -6.10 8.10
CA LEU A 19 5.50 -6.06 7.20
C LEU A 19 5.56 -7.16 6.14
N TYR A 20 6.74 -7.46 5.59
CA TYR A 20 6.94 -8.60 4.71
C TYR A 20 6.67 -9.92 5.43
N GLY A 21 7.03 -10.04 6.70
CA GLY A 21 6.68 -11.20 7.52
C GLY A 21 5.17 -11.41 7.61
N ILE A 22 4.40 -10.35 7.87
CA ILE A 22 2.93 -10.40 7.89
C ILE A 22 2.37 -10.78 6.51
N LEU A 23 2.92 -10.21 5.43
CA LEU A 23 2.51 -10.57 4.07
C LEU A 23 2.73 -12.04 3.77
N ILE A 24 3.90 -12.57 4.12
CA ILE A 24 4.24 -14.00 3.92
C ILE A 24 3.29 -14.88 4.73
N ILE A 25 3.02 -14.55 5.99
CA ILE A 25 2.06 -15.27 6.84
C ILE A 25 0.68 -15.28 6.16
N SER A 26 0.20 -14.14 5.67
CA SER A 26 -1.06 -14.04 4.96
C SER A 26 -1.09 -14.97 3.73
N ILE A 27 -0.04 -14.98 2.90
CA ILE A 27 0.07 -15.84 1.72
C ILE A 27 0.12 -17.33 2.10
N VAL A 28 0.87 -17.68 3.15
CA VAL A 28 0.94 -19.08 3.62
C VAL A 28 -0.41 -19.57 4.12
N LEU A 29 -1.15 -18.73 4.86
CA LEU A 29 -2.52 -19.02 5.29
C LEU A 29 -3.46 -19.21 4.09
N ALA A 30 -3.28 -18.42 3.04
CA ALA A 30 -4.08 -18.50 1.81
C ALA A 30 -3.94 -19.84 1.07
N ARG A 31 -2.86 -20.59 1.29
CA ARG A 31 -2.63 -21.91 0.66
C ARG A 31 -3.56 -23.02 1.16
N LYS A 32 -4.12 -22.85 2.35
CA LYS A 32 -5.02 -23.84 2.97
C LYS A 32 -6.46 -23.33 2.94
N PRO A 33 -7.44 -24.16 2.55
CA PRO A 33 -8.86 -23.74 2.53
C PRO A 33 -9.36 -23.23 3.89
N SER A 34 -8.89 -23.85 4.99
CA SER A 34 -9.23 -23.44 6.36
C SER A 34 -8.57 -22.11 6.78
N GLY A 35 -7.51 -21.69 6.11
CA GLY A 35 -6.76 -20.48 6.41
C GLY A 35 -7.20 -19.25 5.62
N LEU A 36 -8.09 -19.39 4.63
CA LEU A 36 -8.47 -18.28 3.73
C LEU A 36 -9.08 -17.08 4.47
N LEU A 37 -9.92 -17.33 5.46
CA LEU A 37 -10.49 -16.25 6.28
C LEU A 37 -9.40 -15.52 7.07
N ALA A 38 -8.55 -16.25 7.76
CA ALA A 38 -7.44 -15.68 8.53
C ALA A 38 -6.46 -14.93 7.62
N SER A 39 -6.20 -15.45 6.43
CA SER A 39 -5.39 -14.79 5.40
C SER A 39 -5.96 -13.41 5.03
N GLY A 40 -7.26 -13.32 4.74
CA GLY A 40 -7.91 -12.04 4.42
C GLY A 40 -7.86 -11.03 5.57
N ILE A 41 -8.08 -11.48 6.81
CA ILE A 41 -8.00 -10.65 8.02
C ILE A 41 -6.56 -10.16 8.23
N THR A 42 -5.56 -11.03 8.09
CA THR A 42 -4.14 -10.67 8.23
C THR A 42 -3.71 -9.67 7.17
N PHE A 43 -4.17 -9.85 5.92
CA PHE A 43 -3.90 -8.89 4.85
C PHE A 43 -4.57 -7.54 5.10
N ALA A 44 -5.80 -7.51 5.62
CA ALA A 44 -6.46 -6.26 6.02
C ALA A 44 -5.69 -5.53 7.12
N ALA A 45 -5.18 -6.25 8.12
CA ALA A 45 -4.32 -5.68 9.15
C ALA A 45 -3.02 -5.09 8.55
N LEU A 46 -2.41 -5.77 7.58
CA LEU A 46 -1.25 -5.27 6.86
C LEU A 46 -1.53 -3.94 6.13
N LEU A 47 -2.69 -3.81 5.50
CA LEU A 47 -3.12 -2.56 4.84
C LEU A 47 -3.26 -1.41 5.84
N CYS A 48 -3.77 -1.68 7.04
CA CYS A 48 -3.87 -0.67 8.10
C CYS A 48 -2.51 -0.23 8.65
N LEU A 49 -1.52 -1.12 8.65
CA LEU A 49 -0.15 -0.80 9.08
C LEU A 49 0.61 0.02 8.03
N LYS A 50 0.47 -0.33 6.75
CA LYS A 50 1.14 0.40 5.66
C LYS A 50 0.31 0.34 4.39
N HIS A 51 -0.27 1.48 4.02
CA HIS A 51 -1.17 1.60 2.88
C HIS A 51 -0.52 1.28 1.52
N ILE A 52 0.81 1.26 1.41
CA ILE A 52 1.51 0.92 0.16
C ILE A 52 1.12 -0.48 -0.36
N TYR A 53 0.74 -1.41 0.52
CA TYR A 53 0.28 -2.73 0.10
C TYR A 53 -1.09 -2.71 -0.59
N LEU A 54 -1.74 -1.54 -0.68
CA LEU A 54 -3.01 -1.37 -1.38
C LEU A 54 -2.91 -1.76 -2.87
N TYR A 55 -1.73 -1.62 -3.49
CA TYR A 55 -1.54 -2.04 -4.88
C TYR A 55 -1.62 -3.57 -5.08
N LEU A 56 -1.42 -4.37 -4.03
CA LEU A 56 -1.63 -5.82 -4.05
C LEU A 56 -3.10 -6.20 -3.79
N ALA A 57 -3.88 -5.29 -3.19
CA ALA A 57 -5.24 -5.58 -2.75
C ALA A 57 -6.18 -6.06 -3.86
N PRO A 58 -6.17 -5.52 -5.10
CA PRO A 58 -7.04 -6.00 -6.16
C PRO A 58 -6.81 -7.48 -6.50
N SER A 59 -5.55 -7.89 -6.65
CA SER A 59 -5.18 -9.28 -6.95
C SER A 59 -5.54 -10.21 -5.80
N TYR A 60 -5.27 -9.77 -4.57
CA TYR A 60 -5.58 -10.53 -3.37
C TYR A 60 -7.10 -10.68 -3.15
N PHE A 61 -7.86 -9.63 -3.41
CA PHE A 61 -9.32 -9.63 -3.36
C PHE A 61 -9.92 -10.63 -4.35
N ILE A 62 -9.48 -10.58 -5.62
CA ILE A 62 -9.95 -11.51 -6.66
C ILE A 62 -9.65 -12.95 -6.27
N TYR A 63 -8.45 -13.21 -5.72
CA TYR A 63 -8.07 -14.52 -5.25
C TYR A 63 -9.00 -15.04 -4.14
N LEU A 64 -9.22 -14.23 -3.09
CA LEU A 64 -10.12 -14.60 -1.98
C LEU A 64 -11.57 -14.73 -2.42
N LEU A 65 -12.02 -13.84 -3.29
CA LEU A 65 -13.36 -13.92 -3.87
C LEU A 65 -13.55 -15.26 -4.59
N ARG A 66 -12.59 -15.64 -5.44
CA ARG A 66 -12.65 -16.89 -6.23
C ARG A 66 -12.53 -18.14 -5.38
N THR A 67 -11.66 -18.14 -4.37
CA THR A 67 -11.34 -19.36 -3.61
C THR A 67 -12.21 -19.55 -2.38
N TYR A 68 -12.68 -18.47 -1.74
CA TYR A 68 -13.42 -18.53 -0.49
C TYR A 68 -14.91 -18.21 -0.66
N CYS A 69 -15.23 -17.20 -1.47
CA CYS A 69 -16.60 -16.72 -1.61
C CYS A 69 -17.38 -17.42 -2.73
N LEU A 70 -16.70 -17.88 -3.78
CA LEU A 70 -17.34 -18.56 -4.91
C LEU A 70 -17.18 -20.07 -4.81
N GLY A 71 -18.19 -20.81 -5.31
CA GLY A 71 -18.14 -22.26 -5.37
C GLY A 71 -17.23 -22.77 -6.50
N PRO A 72 -16.82 -24.06 -6.42
CA PRO A 72 -15.90 -24.65 -7.40
C PRO A 72 -16.53 -24.85 -8.79
N ARG A 73 -17.87 -24.98 -8.86
CA ARG A 73 -18.58 -25.36 -10.09
C ARG A 73 -18.96 -24.20 -10.99
N SER A 74 -19.25 -23.04 -10.43
CA SER A 74 -19.69 -21.86 -11.20
C SER A 74 -19.32 -20.57 -10.51
N ILE A 75 -19.14 -19.50 -11.30
CA ILE A 75 -18.97 -18.12 -10.81
C ILE A 75 -20.26 -17.62 -10.14
N LEU A 76 -21.41 -18.21 -10.51
CA LEU A 76 -22.72 -17.87 -9.96
C LEU A 76 -23.04 -18.59 -8.63
N ASP A 77 -22.22 -19.58 -8.23
CA ASP A 77 -22.37 -20.29 -6.97
C ASP A 77 -21.72 -19.46 -5.83
N ILE A 78 -22.48 -18.49 -5.32
CA ILE A 78 -22.02 -17.56 -4.28
C ILE A 78 -22.27 -18.16 -2.91
N ARG A 79 -21.21 -18.36 -2.14
CA ARG A 79 -21.25 -18.78 -0.73
C ARG A 79 -21.44 -17.57 0.19
N ILE A 80 -22.67 -17.10 0.32
CA ILE A 80 -23.02 -15.87 1.04
C ILE A 80 -22.45 -15.84 2.46
N PHE A 81 -22.52 -16.94 3.21
CA PHE A 81 -21.98 -17.00 4.57
C PHE A 81 -20.45 -16.77 4.62
N ASN A 82 -19.71 -17.27 3.63
CA ASN A 82 -18.27 -17.05 3.55
C ASN A 82 -17.97 -15.58 3.21
N CYS A 83 -18.72 -15.00 2.27
CA CYS A 83 -18.61 -13.58 1.94
C CYS A 83 -18.87 -12.70 3.16
N MET A 84 -19.94 -13.01 3.92
CA MET A 84 -20.27 -12.28 5.14
C MET A 84 -19.17 -12.41 6.20
N LYS A 85 -18.66 -13.61 6.45
CA LYS A 85 -17.57 -13.83 7.41
C LYS A 85 -16.33 -13.04 7.04
N LEU A 86 -15.94 -13.06 5.75
CA LEU A 86 -14.79 -12.33 5.25
C LEU A 86 -15.03 -10.82 5.36
N GLY A 87 -16.19 -10.33 4.91
CA GLY A 87 -16.55 -8.92 4.96
C GLY A 87 -16.60 -8.37 6.39
N ILE A 88 -17.23 -9.10 7.31
CA ILE A 88 -17.27 -8.72 8.73
C ILE A 88 -15.86 -8.73 9.33
N GLY A 89 -15.07 -9.77 9.07
CA GLY A 89 -13.70 -9.87 9.59
C GLY A 89 -12.81 -8.71 9.14
N ILE A 90 -12.84 -8.37 7.86
CA ILE A 90 -12.13 -7.21 7.30
C ILE A 90 -12.70 -5.91 7.88
N GLY A 91 -14.04 -5.78 7.93
CA GLY A 91 -14.71 -4.61 8.47
C GLY A 91 -14.36 -4.33 9.93
N VAL A 92 -14.25 -5.36 10.78
CA VAL A 92 -13.81 -5.23 12.17
C VAL A 92 -12.38 -4.70 12.25
N VAL A 93 -11.45 -5.20 11.42
CA VAL A 93 -10.06 -4.69 11.39
C VAL A 93 -10.03 -3.21 11.04
N PHE A 94 -10.75 -2.80 9.99
CA PHE A 94 -10.81 -1.39 9.60
C PHE A 94 -11.52 -0.52 10.66
N ALA A 95 -12.58 -1.04 11.28
CA ALA A 95 -13.30 -0.34 12.34
C ALA A 95 -12.41 -0.12 13.59
N LEU A 96 -11.60 -1.11 13.96
CA LEU A 96 -10.64 -0.96 15.05
C LEU A 96 -9.52 0.04 14.73
N ALA A 97 -9.03 0.02 13.46
CA ALA A 97 -7.95 0.91 13.04
C ALA A 97 -8.42 2.37 12.85
N PHE A 98 -9.58 2.59 12.23
CA PHE A 98 -10.06 3.91 11.85
C PHE A 98 -11.23 4.43 12.69
N GLY A 99 -11.86 3.57 13.49
CA GLY A 99 -13.01 3.92 14.33
C GLY A 99 -12.74 5.09 15.28
N PRO A 100 -11.63 5.14 16.04
CA PRO A 100 -11.29 6.27 16.88
C PRO A 100 -11.20 7.60 16.12
N PHE A 101 -10.61 7.57 14.90
CA PHE A 101 -10.51 8.76 14.06
C PHE A 101 -11.87 9.18 13.48
N ALA A 102 -12.75 8.22 13.23
CA ALA A 102 -14.12 8.49 12.79
C ALA A 102 -14.93 9.18 13.91
N GLN A 103 -14.82 8.72 15.15
CA GLN A 103 -15.48 9.33 16.29
C GLN A 103 -15.01 10.78 16.55
N LEU A 104 -13.74 11.05 16.28
CA LEU A 104 -13.15 12.39 16.43
C LEU A 104 -13.34 13.28 15.20
N GLY A 105 -14.04 12.80 14.14
CA GLY A 105 -14.22 13.54 12.89
C GLY A 105 -12.95 13.77 12.08
N GLN A 106 -11.88 13.02 12.33
CA GLN A 106 -10.55 13.24 11.74
C GLN A 106 -10.30 12.42 10.47
N ILE A 107 -11.29 11.71 9.95
CA ILE A 107 -11.15 10.89 8.73
C ILE A 107 -10.61 11.70 7.53
N PRO A 108 -11.10 12.92 7.21
CA PRO A 108 -10.55 13.70 6.10
C PRO A 108 -9.05 14.00 6.27
N GLN A 109 -8.62 14.28 7.50
CA GLN A 109 -7.21 14.53 7.80
C GLN A 109 -6.36 13.27 7.64
N VAL A 110 -6.86 12.11 8.06
CA VAL A 110 -6.19 10.82 7.86
C VAL A 110 -6.03 10.53 6.36
N LEU A 111 -7.09 10.70 5.57
CA LEU A 111 -7.05 10.48 4.13
C LEU A 111 -6.08 11.43 3.42
N SER A 112 -6.05 12.71 3.78
CA SER A 112 -5.12 13.67 3.18
C SER A 112 -3.65 13.37 3.51
N ARG A 113 -3.38 12.72 4.64
CA ARG A 113 -2.03 12.26 5.01
C ARG A 113 -1.65 10.93 4.35
N LEU A 114 -2.61 10.01 4.19
CA LEU A 114 -2.39 8.75 3.49
C LEU A 114 -2.17 8.96 1.99
N PHE A 115 -2.90 9.91 1.40
CA PHE A 115 -2.84 10.21 -0.04
C PHE A 115 -2.49 11.69 -0.26
N PRO A 116 -1.22 12.09 -0.07
CA PRO A 116 -0.80 13.49 -0.18
C PRO A 116 -0.67 13.93 -1.65
N PHE A 117 -1.76 13.97 -2.39
CA PHE A 117 -1.78 14.37 -3.81
C PHE A 117 -1.24 15.78 -4.05
N SER A 118 -1.33 16.67 -3.05
CA SER A 118 -0.81 18.03 -3.13
C SER A 118 0.71 18.13 -3.19
N ARG A 119 1.44 17.07 -2.79
CA ARG A 119 2.91 17.08 -2.84
C ARG A 119 3.49 16.87 -4.23
N GLY A 120 2.67 16.48 -5.21
CA GLY A 120 3.11 16.16 -6.56
C GLY A 120 3.92 14.87 -6.65
N LEU A 121 4.11 14.38 -7.88
CA LEU A 121 4.90 13.19 -8.17
C LEU A 121 6.42 13.46 -8.18
N CYS A 122 6.82 14.73 -8.29
CA CYS A 122 8.18 15.18 -8.48
C CYS A 122 8.82 15.73 -7.20
N HIS A 123 8.55 15.14 -6.03
CA HIS A 123 9.21 15.58 -4.79
C HIS A 123 10.70 15.21 -4.83
N ALA A 124 11.60 16.22 -4.70
CA ALA A 124 13.04 16.08 -4.95
C ALA A 124 13.74 14.95 -4.18
N TYR A 125 13.29 14.65 -2.95
CA TYR A 125 13.90 13.62 -2.10
C TYR A 125 13.22 12.25 -2.18
N TRP A 126 12.01 12.17 -2.73
CA TRP A 126 11.16 10.98 -2.68
C TRP A 126 10.70 10.52 -4.06
N ALA A 127 11.14 11.20 -5.12
CA ALA A 127 10.83 10.80 -6.49
C ALA A 127 11.74 9.63 -6.91
N PRO A 128 11.23 8.40 -6.98
CA PRO A 128 12.01 7.27 -7.46
C PRO A 128 12.04 7.26 -8.99
N ASN A 129 13.10 6.72 -9.56
CA ASN A 129 13.19 6.32 -10.95
C ASN A 129 13.13 7.47 -11.97
N VAL A 130 12.23 7.35 -12.95
CA VAL A 130 12.10 8.26 -14.10
C VAL A 130 11.83 9.71 -13.69
N TRP A 131 11.05 9.93 -12.63
CA TRP A 131 10.73 11.28 -12.14
C TRP A 131 11.93 12.01 -11.56
N ALA A 132 12.85 11.28 -10.93
CA ALA A 132 14.10 11.86 -10.46
C ALA A 132 14.98 12.31 -11.63
N MET A 133 15.05 11.52 -12.70
CA MET A 133 15.77 11.87 -13.93
C MET A 133 15.12 13.08 -14.63
N TYR A 134 13.79 13.07 -14.72
CA TYR A 134 13.04 14.20 -15.29
C TYR A 134 13.31 15.49 -14.52
N SER A 135 13.17 15.48 -13.19
CA SER A 135 13.41 16.65 -12.34
C SER A 135 14.88 17.13 -12.39
N PHE A 136 15.83 16.21 -12.53
CA PHE A 136 17.22 16.54 -12.73
C PHE A 136 17.45 17.24 -14.07
N SER A 137 16.93 16.67 -15.16
CA SER A 137 17.06 17.25 -16.51
C SER A 137 16.44 18.63 -16.59
N ASP A 138 15.26 18.81 -16.00
CA ASP A 138 14.56 20.10 -15.94
C ASP A 138 15.40 21.16 -15.23
N ARG A 139 16.01 20.81 -14.08
CA ARG A 139 16.92 21.73 -13.36
C ARG A 139 18.17 22.08 -14.16
N VAL A 140 18.76 21.12 -14.86
CA VAL A 140 19.93 21.36 -15.70
C VAL A 140 19.60 22.33 -16.84
N LEU A 141 18.43 22.17 -17.47
CA LEU A 141 17.98 23.05 -18.53
C LEU A 141 17.72 24.48 -18.02
N ILE A 142 17.00 24.61 -16.90
CA ILE A 142 16.75 25.92 -16.27
C ILE A 142 18.05 26.63 -15.88
N TYR A 143 18.99 25.90 -15.30
CA TYR A 143 20.28 26.46 -14.93
C TYR A 143 21.09 26.88 -16.15
N GLY A 144 21.09 26.07 -17.22
CA GLY A 144 21.75 26.37 -18.48
C GLY A 144 21.17 27.63 -19.15
N GLU A 145 19.86 27.81 -19.11
CA GLU A 145 19.18 29.00 -19.63
C GLU A 145 19.56 30.27 -18.81
N GLN A 146 19.58 30.15 -17.50
CA GLN A 146 19.98 31.27 -16.62
C GLN A 146 21.43 31.70 -16.86
N VAL A 147 22.35 30.75 -17.03
CA VAL A 147 23.76 31.03 -17.32
C VAL A 147 23.93 31.65 -18.71
N ALA A 148 23.19 31.16 -19.71
CA ALA A 148 23.18 31.74 -21.03
C ALA A 148 22.67 33.19 -21.04
N ILE A 149 21.59 33.47 -20.34
CA ILE A 149 21.05 34.86 -20.23
C ILE A 149 22.04 35.79 -19.50
N ALA A 150 22.68 35.29 -18.41
CA ALA A 150 23.68 36.09 -17.71
C ALA A 150 24.88 36.42 -18.58
N GLY A 151 25.35 35.46 -19.41
CA GLY A 151 26.43 35.67 -20.34
C GLY A 151 26.17 36.58 -21.55
N TRP A 152 24.88 36.97 -21.77
CA TRP A 152 24.49 37.97 -22.78
C TRP A 152 24.39 39.40 -22.22
N LEU A 153 24.48 39.56 -20.91
CA LEU A 153 24.38 40.82 -20.20
C LEU A 153 25.76 41.41 -19.80
N ASP A 154 26.85 40.67 -19.95
CA ASP A 154 28.22 41.08 -19.84
C ASP A 154 28.85 41.32 -21.23
#